data_cbb219ae4bb5662a39fa8801fe5e1b73
#
_entry.id   cbb219ae4bb5662a39fa8801fe5e1b73
#
_cell.length_a   1.000
_cell.length_b   1.000
_cell.length_c   1.000
_cell.angle_alpha   90.00
_cell.angle_beta   90.00
_cell.angle_gamma   90.00
#
_symmetry.space_group_name_H-M   'P 1'
#
loop_
_entity.id
_entity.type
_entity.pdbx_description
1 polymer ?
#
loop_
_entity_poly.entity_id
_entity_poly.type
_entity_poly.pdbx_seq_one_letter_code
_entity_poly.pdbx_strand_id
1 'polypeptide(L)'
;RWFERIGMAVSNDMIHWERYKTDPVVHHKIGITGDGVIQKIGDLWVMFYFGAFWEGRKDAFNRFACSYDLVNWTDWTGDDLIHPSEDYDAKYAHKSYVVKWKGVVYHFYCAVDQKDHRGIAVATSVDKGKSSITFK
;
A
#
# COMPACT_ATOMS: atom_id res chain seq x y z
N ARG A 1 5.63 -12.67 16.48
CA ARG A 1 6.18 -11.67 15.53
C ARG A 1 5.49 -11.87 14.20
N TRP A 2 4.86 -10.85 13.67
CA TRP A 2 4.11 -10.91 12.41
C TRP A 2 5.08 -10.83 11.23
N PHE A 3 4.92 -11.77 10.29
CA PHE A 3 5.66 -11.77 9.03
C PHE A 3 4.66 -11.98 7.90
N GLU A 4 4.43 -10.94 7.11
CA GLU A 4 3.62 -11.02 5.91
C GLU A 4 4.45 -10.57 4.71
N ARG A 5 4.24 -11.22 3.58
CA ARG A 5 4.92 -10.97 2.33
C ARG A 5 3.97 -11.18 1.16
N ILE A 6 4.22 -10.51 0.07
CA ILE A 6 3.38 -10.60 -1.11
C ILE A 6 3.90 -11.71 -2.01
N GLY A 7 3.12 -12.76 -2.17
CA GLY A 7 3.36 -13.84 -3.13
C GLY A 7 2.56 -13.64 -4.42
N MET A 8 2.81 -14.50 -5.41
CA MET A 8 2.13 -14.48 -6.69
C MET A 8 1.59 -15.87 -7.05
N ALA A 9 0.39 -15.89 -7.59
CA ALA A 9 -0.19 -17.07 -8.24
C ALA A 9 -0.70 -16.69 -9.63
N VAL A 10 -0.71 -17.62 -10.54
CA VAL A 10 -1.16 -17.46 -11.93
C VAL A 10 -2.24 -18.46 -12.27
N SER A 11 -3.09 -18.11 -13.22
CA SER A 11 -4.16 -18.96 -13.72
C SER A 11 -4.45 -18.65 -15.20
N ASN A 12 -4.88 -19.67 -15.95
CA ASN A 12 -5.36 -19.51 -17.33
C ASN A 12 -6.88 -19.42 -17.42
N ASP A 13 -7.61 -19.79 -16.37
CA ASP A 13 -9.07 -19.91 -16.39
C ASP A 13 -9.76 -19.22 -15.20
N MET A 14 -8.99 -18.59 -14.30
CA MET A 14 -9.43 -17.92 -13.07
C MET A 14 -10.07 -18.87 -12.02
N ILE A 15 -9.98 -20.17 -12.24
CA ILE A 15 -10.51 -21.22 -11.36
C ILE A 15 -9.36 -22.02 -10.76
N HIS A 16 -8.43 -22.46 -11.61
CA HIS A 16 -7.25 -23.22 -11.21
C HIS A 16 -6.05 -22.30 -11.11
N TRP A 17 -5.45 -22.25 -9.92
CA TRP A 17 -4.34 -21.34 -9.60
C TRP A 17 -3.10 -22.11 -9.22
N GLU A 18 -1.96 -21.68 -9.77
CA GLU A 18 -0.64 -22.19 -9.43
C GLU A 18 0.21 -21.08 -8.81
N ARG A 19 0.93 -21.42 -7.75
CA ARG A 19 1.91 -20.50 -7.18
C ARG A 19 3.06 -20.33 -8.18
N TYR A 20 3.32 -19.10 -8.59
CA TYR A 20 4.30 -18.82 -9.64
C TYR A 20 5.74 -19.05 -9.17
N LYS A 21 6.08 -18.65 -7.95
CA LYS A 21 7.39 -18.86 -7.32
C LYS A 21 7.21 -19.32 -5.87
N THR A 22 8.24 -19.92 -5.31
CA THR A 22 8.30 -20.25 -3.89
C THR A 22 8.57 -19.02 -3.03
N ASP A 23 9.34 -18.06 -3.58
CA ASP A 23 9.72 -16.84 -2.89
C ASP A 23 8.69 -15.71 -3.10
N PRO A 24 8.51 -14.82 -2.10
CA PRO A 24 7.70 -13.64 -2.25
C PRO A 24 8.21 -12.72 -3.36
N VAL A 25 7.31 -12.04 -4.06
CA VAL A 25 7.66 -11.07 -5.12
C VAL A 25 7.98 -9.68 -4.55
N VAL A 26 7.31 -9.29 -3.47
CA VAL A 26 7.63 -8.08 -2.71
C VAL A 26 7.64 -8.43 -1.22
N HIS A 27 8.71 -8.08 -0.54
CA HIS A 27 8.86 -8.38 0.89
C HIS A 27 9.87 -7.45 1.58
N HIS A 28 9.75 -7.34 2.88
CA HIS A 28 10.73 -6.75 3.76
C HIS A 28 11.23 -7.80 4.78
N LYS A 29 12.41 -7.56 5.33
CA LYS A 29 13.06 -8.50 6.26
C LYS A 29 12.24 -8.79 7.51
N ILE A 30 11.59 -7.77 8.07
CA ILE A 30 10.83 -7.83 9.32
C ILE A 30 9.50 -7.13 9.13
N GLY A 31 8.45 -7.63 9.78
CA GLY A 31 7.14 -7.02 9.82
C GLY A 31 6.24 -7.42 8.66
N ILE A 32 5.30 -6.57 8.36
CA ILE A 32 4.25 -6.81 7.37
C ILE A 32 4.58 -6.07 6.09
N THR A 33 4.46 -6.77 4.96
CA THR A 33 4.42 -6.22 3.62
C THR A 33 3.22 -6.86 2.94
N GLY A 34 2.15 -6.13 2.74
CA GLY A 34 0.87 -6.73 2.36
C GLY A 34 -0.07 -5.86 1.54
N ASP A 35 -1.21 -6.47 1.19
CA ASP A 35 -2.34 -5.87 0.47
C ASP A 35 -1.91 -5.12 -0.81
N GLY A 36 -1.14 -5.79 -1.66
CA GLY A 36 -0.68 -5.22 -2.93
C GLY A 36 -1.82 -5.01 -3.91
N VAL A 37 -1.96 -3.78 -4.42
CA VAL A 37 -2.88 -3.41 -5.50
C VAL A 37 -2.07 -2.97 -6.70
N ILE A 38 -2.30 -3.61 -7.84
CA ILE A 38 -1.50 -3.41 -9.05
C ILE A 38 -2.26 -2.58 -10.07
N GLN A 39 -1.56 -1.58 -10.63
CA GLN A 39 -2.04 -0.77 -11.74
C GLN A 39 -0.97 -0.69 -12.83
N LYS A 40 -1.40 -0.59 -14.09
CA LYS A 40 -0.51 -0.32 -15.19
C LYS A 40 -0.49 1.19 -15.48
N ILE A 41 0.71 1.77 -15.50
CA ILE A 41 0.94 3.19 -15.79
C ILE A 41 1.94 3.25 -16.95
N GLY A 42 1.45 3.52 -18.16
CA GLY A 42 2.26 3.36 -19.37
C GLY A 42 2.70 1.90 -19.54
N ASP A 43 3.98 1.67 -19.70
CA ASP A 43 4.57 0.31 -19.81
C ASP A 43 4.99 -0.28 -18.46
N LEU A 44 4.78 0.44 -17.37
CA LEU A 44 5.21 0.08 -16.05
C LEU A 44 4.04 -0.47 -15.23
N TRP A 45 4.25 -1.59 -14.57
CA TRP A 45 3.36 -2.08 -13.51
C TRP A 45 3.77 -1.47 -12.19
N VAL A 46 2.81 -0.90 -11.47
CA VAL A 46 3.02 -0.31 -10.15
C VAL A 46 2.17 -1.06 -9.14
N MET A 47 2.81 -1.62 -8.13
CA MET A 47 2.13 -2.22 -6.99
C MET A 47 2.17 -1.23 -5.83
N PHE A 48 1.00 -0.73 -5.43
CA PHE A 48 0.82 -0.01 -4.18
C PHE A 48 0.56 -1.03 -3.08
N TYR A 49 1.33 -0.95 -2.01
CA TYR A 49 1.22 -1.88 -0.89
C TYR A 49 1.46 -1.15 0.43
N PHE A 50 1.20 -1.79 1.55
CA PHE A 50 1.55 -1.23 2.84
C PHE A 50 2.64 -2.04 3.54
N GLY A 51 3.45 -1.31 4.32
CA GLY A 51 4.36 -1.86 5.29
C GLY A 51 3.86 -1.59 6.70
N ALA A 52 4.14 -2.48 7.65
CA ALA A 52 3.91 -2.25 9.05
C ALA A 52 4.91 -2.99 9.91
N PHE A 53 5.27 -2.39 11.04
CA PHE A 53 6.15 -2.98 12.04
C PHE A 53 7.51 -3.42 11.48
N TRP A 54 8.02 -2.72 10.47
CA TRP A 54 9.37 -2.91 9.98
C TRP A 54 10.39 -2.55 11.06
N GLU A 55 11.65 -2.93 10.85
CA GLU A 55 12.70 -2.71 11.84
C GLU A 55 12.76 -1.22 12.28
N GLY A 56 12.66 -0.99 13.58
CA GLY A 56 12.63 0.35 14.15
C GLY A 56 11.29 1.08 14.06
N ARG A 57 10.26 0.50 13.46
CA ARG A 57 8.94 1.12 13.26
C ARG A 57 7.82 0.41 14.00
N LYS A 58 6.87 1.18 14.49
CA LYS A 58 5.65 0.67 15.18
C LYS A 58 4.35 1.06 14.43
N ASP A 59 4.50 1.81 13.36
CA ASP A 59 3.41 2.33 12.53
C ASP A 59 3.13 1.42 11.33
N ALA A 60 2.12 1.79 10.55
CA ALA A 60 1.84 1.26 9.22
C ALA A 60 1.74 2.42 8.22
N PHE A 61 2.24 2.19 7.03
CA PHE A 61 2.48 3.22 6.01
C PHE A 61 2.33 2.63 4.61
N ASN A 62 2.11 3.48 3.61
CA ASN A 62 1.95 3.07 2.22
C ASN A 62 3.20 3.32 1.39
N ARG A 63 3.53 2.36 0.53
CA ARG A 63 4.67 2.36 -0.37
C ARG A 63 4.29 1.84 -1.75
N PHE A 64 5.25 1.78 -2.67
CA PHE A 64 5.07 1.16 -3.97
C PHE A 64 6.34 0.45 -4.45
N ALA A 65 6.14 -0.50 -5.34
CA ALA A 65 7.17 -1.16 -6.12
C ALA A 65 6.77 -1.16 -7.59
N CYS A 66 7.75 -1.26 -8.49
CA CYS A 66 7.54 -1.23 -9.94
C CYS A 66 8.07 -2.50 -10.60
N SER A 67 7.42 -2.88 -11.70
CA SER A 67 7.82 -4.04 -12.51
C SER A 67 7.49 -3.83 -13.98
N TYR A 68 8.30 -4.41 -14.87
CA TYR A 68 8.00 -4.51 -16.29
C TYR A 68 7.36 -5.83 -16.69
N ASP A 69 7.43 -6.85 -15.83
CA ASP A 69 7.04 -8.24 -16.16
C ASP A 69 6.10 -8.89 -15.12
N LEU A 70 5.67 -8.17 -14.08
CA LEU A 70 4.85 -8.64 -12.96
C LEU A 70 5.56 -9.65 -12.01
N VAL A 71 6.78 -10.03 -12.32
CA VAL A 71 7.55 -11.06 -11.60
C VAL A 71 8.71 -10.46 -10.83
N ASN A 72 9.47 -9.60 -11.50
CA ASN A 72 10.62 -8.93 -10.92
C ASN A 72 10.23 -7.51 -10.51
N TRP A 73 10.22 -7.27 -9.22
CA TRP A 73 9.78 -6.01 -8.63
C TRP A 73 10.96 -5.24 -8.06
N THR A 74 11.02 -3.95 -8.38
CA THR A 74 11.94 -2.99 -7.78
C THR A 74 11.19 -2.14 -6.79
N ASP A 75 11.58 -2.23 -5.52
CA ASP A 75 10.96 -1.44 -4.46
C ASP A 75 11.43 0.02 -4.51
N TRP A 76 10.54 0.95 -4.21
CA TRP A 76 10.88 2.35 -4.05
C TRP A 76 11.76 2.55 -2.82
N THR A 77 12.88 3.22 -2.99
CA THR A 77 13.88 3.44 -1.91
C THR A 77 13.78 4.79 -1.22
N GLY A 78 12.88 5.66 -1.70
CA GLY A 78 12.63 6.97 -1.09
C GLY A 78 11.63 6.91 0.07
N ASP A 79 11.07 8.07 0.41
CA ASP A 79 10.11 8.23 1.50
C ASP A 79 8.82 7.43 1.26
N ASP A 80 8.10 7.16 2.33
CA ASP A 80 6.77 6.57 2.24
C ASP A 80 5.83 7.47 1.44
N LEU A 81 4.93 6.88 0.66
CA LEU A 81 3.90 7.66 -0.05
C LEU A 81 2.94 8.31 0.93
N ILE A 82 2.53 7.56 1.94
CA ILE A 82 1.67 8.01 3.02
C ILE A 82 2.15 7.35 4.31
N HIS A 83 2.28 8.14 5.35
CA HIS A 83 2.58 7.69 6.71
C HIS A 83 1.67 8.43 7.70
N PRO A 84 1.55 7.95 8.94
CA PRO A 84 0.82 8.66 9.99
C PRO A 84 1.30 10.11 10.12
N SER A 85 0.39 11.06 9.96
CA SER A 85 0.71 12.50 9.96
C SER A 85 -0.36 13.38 10.58
N GLU A 86 -1.56 12.83 10.78
CA GLU A 86 -2.73 13.53 11.30
C GLU A 86 -3.32 12.77 12.49
N ASP A 87 -4.16 13.42 13.27
CA ASP A 87 -4.77 12.79 14.46
C ASP A 87 -5.59 11.55 14.10
N TYR A 88 -6.26 11.56 12.93
CA TYR A 88 -7.11 10.46 12.49
C TYR A 88 -6.33 9.25 11.95
N ASP A 89 -5.05 9.41 11.59
CA ASP A 89 -4.20 8.31 11.13
C ASP A 89 -2.96 8.10 12.02
N ALA A 90 -2.94 8.71 13.18
CA ALA A 90 -1.76 8.80 14.05
C ALA A 90 -1.16 7.44 14.45
N LYS A 91 -1.92 6.36 14.34
CA LYS A 91 -1.45 5.00 14.61
C LYS A 91 -1.06 4.25 13.35
N TYR A 92 -1.95 4.23 12.34
CA TYR A 92 -1.72 3.53 11.09
C TYR A 92 -2.31 4.28 9.89
N ALA A 93 -1.53 4.35 8.80
CA ALA A 93 -1.95 4.77 7.48
C ALA A 93 -1.62 3.64 6.50
N HIS A 94 -2.54 2.70 6.28
CA HIS A 94 -2.26 1.45 5.58
C HIS A 94 -3.37 1.05 4.60
N LYS A 95 -3.12 0.00 3.80
CA LYS A 95 -3.98 -0.46 2.70
C LYS A 95 -4.18 0.65 1.68
N SER A 96 -4.17 0.30 0.41
CA SER A 96 -4.16 1.28 -0.67
C SER A 96 -5.24 1.00 -1.68
N TYR A 97 -5.86 2.05 -2.17
CA TYR A 97 -6.54 2.05 -3.45
C TYR A 97 -6.28 3.39 -4.15
N VAL A 98 -5.67 3.36 -5.33
CA VAL A 98 -5.22 4.55 -6.04
C VAL A 98 -6.01 4.73 -7.32
N VAL A 99 -6.56 5.92 -7.52
CA VAL A 99 -7.34 6.30 -8.70
C VAL A 99 -6.81 7.61 -9.25
N LYS A 100 -6.67 7.70 -10.58
CA LYS A 100 -6.43 8.98 -11.28
C LYS A 100 -7.71 9.45 -11.93
N TRP A 101 -8.13 10.66 -11.60
CA TRP A 101 -9.33 11.27 -12.15
C TRP A 101 -9.07 12.75 -12.52
N LYS A 102 -9.37 13.14 -13.75
CA LYS A 102 -9.18 14.50 -14.26
C LYS A 102 -7.79 15.09 -13.93
N GLY A 103 -6.74 14.28 -14.10
CA GLY A 103 -5.35 14.68 -13.87
C GLY A 103 -4.90 14.66 -12.41
N VAL A 104 -5.77 14.39 -11.46
CA VAL A 104 -5.48 14.31 -10.04
C VAL A 104 -5.40 12.84 -9.61
N VAL A 105 -4.38 12.49 -8.85
CA VAL A 105 -4.26 11.17 -8.22
C VAL A 105 -4.88 11.23 -6.83
N TYR A 106 -5.75 10.29 -6.55
CA TYR A 106 -6.41 10.07 -5.25
C TYR A 106 -5.92 8.75 -4.68
N HIS A 107 -5.30 8.78 -3.52
CA HIS A 107 -4.83 7.62 -2.80
C HIS A 107 -5.70 7.41 -1.56
N PHE A 108 -6.67 6.51 -1.66
CA PHE A 108 -7.51 6.11 -0.55
C PHE A 108 -6.77 5.12 0.32
N TYR A 109 -6.86 5.28 1.64
CA TYR A 109 -6.21 4.39 2.59
C TYR A 109 -7.01 4.23 3.87
N CYS A 110 -6.75 3.16 4.60
CA CYS A 110 -7.33 2.94 5.92
C CYS A 110 -6.51 3.73 6.95
N ALA A 111 -7.17 4.67 7.60
CA ALA A 111 -6.61 5.48 8.67
C ALA A 111 -7.05 4.95 10.03
N VAL A 112 -6.14 4.89 11.00
CA VAL A 112 -6.41 4.45 12.36
C VAL A 112 -5.80 5.44 13.34
N ASP A 113 -6.63 5.97 14.23
CA ASP A 113 -6.21 6.90 15.28
C ASP A 113 -5.63 6.18 16.51
N GLN A 114 -5.13 6.93 17.49
CA GLN A 114 -4.56 6.37 18.73
C GLN A 114 -5.58 5.64 19.62
N LYS A 115 -6.86 5.82 19.37
CA LYS A 115 -7.96 5.15 20.09
C LYS A 115 -8.53 3.94 19.36
N ASP A 116 -7.86 3.53 18.26
CA ASP A 116 -8.30 2.44 17.39
C ASP A 116 -9.58 2.69 16.59
N HIS A 117 -10.04 3.94 16.47
CA HIS A 117 -11.10 4.28 15.52
C HIS A 117 -10.54 4.17 14.10
N ARG A 118 -11.37 3.66 13.18
CA ARG A 118 -10.98 3.36 11.80
C ARG A 118 -11.88 4.09 10.81
N GLY A 119 -11.27 4.57 9.73
CA GLY A 119 -11.99 5.19 8.64
C GLY A 119 -11.18 5.14 7.36
N ILE A 120 -11.79 5.61 6.28
CA ILE A 120 -11.11 5.80 5.00
C ILE A 120 -10.72 7.27 4.88
N ALA A 121 -9.44 7.50 4.68
CA ALA A 121 -8.88 8.80 4.36
C ALA A 121 -8.42 8.84 2.91
N VAL A 122 -8.13 10.02 2.39
CA VAL A 122 -7.63 10.22 1.04
C VAL A 122 -6.51 11.26 1.03
N ALA A 123 -5.41 10.91 0.38
CA ALA A 123 -4.36 11.84 0.00
C ALA A 123 -4.48 12.16 -1.49
N THR A 124 -4.16 13.38 -1.89
CA THR A 124 -4.29 13.85 -3.27
C THR A 124 -2.99 14.46 -3.78
N SER A 125 -2.72 14.30 -5.09
CA SER A 125 -1.52 14.85 -5.74
C SER A 125 -1.55 16.37 -5.94
N VAL A 126 -2.68 17.00 -5.64
CA VAL A 126 -2.84 18.47 -5.60
C VAL A 126 -3.44 18.85 -4.27
N ASP A 127 -3.08 20.04 -3.77
CA ASP A 127 -3.67 20.53 -2.53
C ASP A 127 -5.17 20.82 -2.72
N LYS A 128 -5.99 20.14 -1.93
CA LYS A 128 -7.46 20.32 -1.86
C LYS A 128 -7.91 20.80 -0.48
N GLY A 129 -6.95 21.19 0.35
CA GLY A 129 -7.21 21.50 1.75
C GLY A 129 -7.47 20.25 2.60
N LYS A 130 -7.58 20.45 3.89
CA LYS A 130 -7.87 19.39 4.86
C LYS A 130 -9.35 19.35 5.20
N SER A 131 -9.89 18.14 5.35
CA SER A 131 -11.23 17.95 5.86
C SER A 131 -11.30 18.31 7.34
N SER A 132 -12.41 18.93 7.75
CA SER A 132 -12.73 19.16 9.16
C SER A 132 -13.51 17.99 9.79
N ILE A 133 -13.79 16.93 9.01
CA ILE A 133 -14.53 15.76 9.49
C ILE A 133 -13.60 14.91 10.35
N THR A 134 -14.06 14.58 11.55
CA THR A 134 -13.40 13.64 12.45
C THR A 134 -14.14 12.32 12.50
N PHE A 135 -13.45 11.25 12.82
CA PHE A 135 -14.08 9.96 13.09
C PHE A 135 -14.98 10.06 14.34
N LYS A 136 -16.16 9.49 14.25
CA LYS A 136 -17.09 9.40 15.37
C LYS A 136 -17.05 8.03 16.00
#